data_218156c8ec7ff77cdc8e2afca7d73afa
#
_entry.id   218156c8ec7ff77cdc8e2afca7d73afa
#
_cell.length_a   1.000
_cell.length_b   1.000
_cell.length_c   1.000
_cell.angle_alpha   90.00
_cell.angle_beta   90.00
_cell.angle_gamma   90.00
#
_symmetry.space_group_name_H-M   'P 1'
#
loop_
_entity.id
_entity.type
_entity.pdbx_description
1 polymer ?
#
loop_
_entity_poly.entity_id
_entity_poly.type
_entity_poly.pdbx_seq_one_letter_code
_entity_poly.pdbx_strand_id
1 'polypeptide(L)'
;MFSNSTCSVRWWVTSGKMDHLVTNAESDELLFIHSGEGDLFCDFGHLAYKSGDYITMPRGAKWRIESKGKSEILLIESKYDGYRLPEKGLVGDHALFDPAMLDVPELNEAYKAQQDNKEWNVVMRRQGKFTTVTYPFNPLDVTGWHGDNLPVRINWRDIRPLMSHR
;
A
#
# COMPACT_ATOMS: atom_id res chain seq x y z
N MET A 1 13.56 -13.46 -2.58
CA MET A 1 12.81 -13.26 -1.35
C MET A 1 13.73 -13.50 -0.16
N PHE A 2 13.79 -12.54 0.76
CA PHE A 2 14.49 -12.69 2.05
C PHE A 2 13.42 -12.66 3.14
N SER A 3 13.53 -13.53 4.14
CA SER A 3 12.52 -13.60 5.22
C SER A 3 13.15 -14.11 6.51
N ASN A 4 12.71 -13.54 7.63
CA ASN A 4 12.96 -14.05 8.97
C ASN A 4 11.62 -14.13 9.76
N SER A 5 11.70 -14.31 11.07
CA SER A 5 10.49 -14.39 11.92
C SER A 5 9.66 -13.10 11.94
N THR A 6 10.29 -11.94 11.75
CA THR A 6 9.67 -10.61 11.95
C THR A 6 9.36 -9.88 10.65
N CYS A 7 10.12 -10.13 9.58
CA CYS A 7 10.06 -9.37 8.34
C CYS A 7 10.22 -10.27 7.12
N SER A 8 9.60 -9.88 6.02
CA SER A 8 9.87 -10.45 4.70
C SER A 8 10.08 -9.34 3.69
N VAL A 9 11.07 -9.53 2.81
CA VAL A 9 11.39 -8.58 1.74
C VAL A 9 11.33 -9.31 0.41
N ARG A 10 10.59 -8.75 -0.53
CA ARG A 10 10.38 -9.30 -1.87
C ARG A 10 10.59 -8.24 -2.92
N TRP A 11 11.25 -8.62 -4.01
CA TRP A 11 11.23 -7.85 -5.24
C TRP A 11 10.11 -8.37 -6.12
N TRP A 12 9.29 -7.45 -6.62
CA TRP A 12 8.15 -7.76 -7.45
C TRP A 12 8.15 -6.87 -8.69
N VAL A 13 7.88 -7.46 -9.84
CA VAL A 13 7.75 -6.75 -11.11
C VAL A 13 6.35 -7.00 -11.65
N THR A 14 5.66 -5.95 -12.03
CA THR A 14 4.32 -6.02 -12.60
C THR A 14 4.19 -5.11 -13.82
N SER A 15 3.23 -5.43 -14.67
CA SER A 15 2.85 -4.60 -15.82
C SER A 15 1.36 -4.77 -16.12
N GLY A 16 0.72 -3.68 -16.51
CA GLY A 16 -0.71 -3.68 -16.81
C GLY A 16 -1.58 -3.82 -15.55
N LYS A 17 -2.77 -4.31 -15.76
CA LYS A 17 -3.81 -4.43 -14.71
C LYS A 17 -3.76 -5.79 -14.05
N MET A 18 -3.73 -5.82 -12.71
CA MET A 18 -3.98 -7.06 -11.96
C MET A 18 -5.44 -7.49 -12.16
N ASP A 19 -5.63 -8.77 -12.45
CA ASP A 19 -6.94 -9.40 -12.67
C ASP A 19 -7.58 -9.97 -11.39
N HIS A 20 -6.89 -9.82 -10.26
CA HIS A 20 -7.33 -10.25 -8.95
C HIS A 20 -6.92 -9.24 -7.88
N LEU A 21 -7.57 -9.34 -6.74
CA LEU A 21 -7.20 -8.61 -5.53
C LEU A 21 -6.29 -9.47 -4.66
N VAL A 22 -5.46 -8.82 -3.89
CA VAL A 22 -4.63 -9.47 -2.88
C VAL A 22 -4.96 -8.91 -1.50
N THR A 23 -4.77 -9.73 -0.47
CA THR A 23 -4.86 -9.30 0.92
C THR A 23 -3.89 -10.10 1.79
N ASN A 24 -3.23 -9.44 2.73
CA ASN A 24 -2.34 -10.06 3.68
C ASN A 24 -2.97 -10.02 5.08
N ALA A 25 -3.39 -11.18 5.60
CA ALA A 25 -4.02 -11.27 6.92
C ALA A 25 -3.00 -11.38 8.07
N GLU A 26 -1.69 -11.41 7.77
CA GLU A 26 -0.63 -11.68 8.75
C GLU A 26 0.23 -10.45 9.05
N SER A 27 0.37 -9.57 8.07
CA SER A 27 1.38 -8.52 8.10
C SER A 27 0.84 -7.23 7.53
N ASP A 28 1.34 -6.11 8.04
CA ASP A 28 1.28 -4.86 7.32
C ASP A 28 2.33 -4.86 6.22
N GLU A 29 2.03 -4.22 5.10
CA GLU A 29 2.89 -4.18 3.93
C GLU A 29 3.35 -2.76 3.65
N LEU A 30 4.59 -2.62 3.22
CA LEU A 30 5.16 -1.39 2.68
C LEU A 30 5.61 -1.66 1.26
N LEU A 31 5.01 -0.96 0.31
CA LEU A 31 5.39 -0.98 -1.10
C LEU A 31 6.30 0.22 -1.36
N PHE A 32 7.55 -0.03 -1.72
CA PHE A 32 8.41 1.00 -2.27
C PHE A 32 8.44 0.89 -3.79
N ILE A 33 7.97 1.92 -4.48
CA ILE A 33 7.94 1.97 -5.94
C ILE A 33 9.33 2.39 -6.43
N HIS A 34 10.15 1.40 -6.80
CA HIS A 34 11.48 1.65 -7.32
C HIS A 34 11.43 2.33 -8.69
N SER A 35 10.58 1.81 -9.57
CA SER A 35 10.33 2.40 -10.90
C SER A 35 8.90 2.16 -11.36
N GLY A 36 8.42 3.02 -12.27
CA GLY A 36 7.08 2.95 -12.85
C GLY A 36 6.09 3.89 -12.19
N GLU A 37 4.88 3.87 -12.73
CA GLU A 37 3.72 4.65 -12.27
C GLU A 37 2.42 3.91 -12.57
N GLY A 38 1.36 4.27 -11.89
CA GLY A 38 0.06 3.64 -12.07
C GLY A 38 -0.92 4.03 -10.98
N ASP A 39 -1.93 3.17 -10.83
CA ASP A 39 -3.04 3.36 -9.93
C ASP A 39 -3.15 2.16 -8.98
N LEU A 40 -3.33 2.44 -7.69
CA LEU A 40 -3.61 1.47 -6.65
C LEU A 40 -5.05 1.64 -6.19
N PHE A 41 -5.82 0.56 -6.22
CA PHE A 41 -7.18 0.49 -5.73
C PHE A 41 -7.24 -0.40 -4.50
N CYS A 42 -7.90 0.03 -3.44
CA CYS A 42 -7.99 -0.72 -2.20
C CYS A 42 -9.33 -0.50 -1.49
N ASP A 43 -9.54 -1.20 -0.38
CA ASP A 43 -10.75 -1.04 0.46
C ASP A 43 -11.00 0.40 0.92
N PHE A 44 -10.02 1.28 0.85
CA PHE A 44 -10.10 2.65 1.32
C PHE A 44 -10.27 3.67 0.18
N GLY A 45 -10.13 3.25 -1.08
CA GLY A 45 -10.22 4.13 -2.22
C GLY A 45 -9.09 3.92 -3.24
N HIS A 46 -8.78 4.96 -3.98
CA HIS A 46 -7.77 5.04 -5.04
C HIS A 46 -6.59 5.91 -4.61
N LEU A 47 -5.38 5.46 -4.92
CA LEU A 47 -4.13 6.21 -4.86
C LEU A 47 -3.39 6.08 -6.19
N ALA A 48 -3.08 7.20 -6.84
CA ALA A 48 -2.09 7.19 -7.92
C ALA A 48 -0.69 7.03 -7.31
N TYR A 49 0.19 6.25 -7.95
CA TYR A 49 1.56 6.05 -7.51
C TYR A 49 2.58 6.35 -8.61
N LYS A 50 3.79 6.69 -8.20
CA LYS A 50 4.93 6.95 -9.08
C LYS A 50 6.24 6.50 -8.44
N SER A 51 7.29 6.47 -9.25
CA SER A 51 8.65 6.13 -8.78
C SER A 51 9.06 6.98 -7.57
N GLY A 52 9.57 6.32 -6.56
CA GLY A 52 10.01 6.88 -5.29
C GLY A 52 8.94 6.90 -4.19
N ASP A 53 7.71 6.47 -4.48
CA ASP A 53 6.66 6.43 -3.46
C ASP A 53 6.85 5.26 -2.51
N TYR A 54 6.63 5.52 -1.22
CA TYR A 54 6.33 4.55 -0.19
C TYR A 54 4.82 4.52 0.01
N ILE A 55 4.23 3.34 0.01
CA ILE A 55 2.81 3.14 0.29
C ILE A 55 2.69 2.10 1.38
N THR A 56 2.11 2.47 2.51
CA THR A 56 1.76 1.51 3.57
C THR A 56 0.40 0.91 3.29
N MET A 57 0.29 -0.39 3.50
CA MET A 57 -0.96 -1.12 3.37
C MET A 57 -1.23 -1.87 4.66
N PRO A 58 -2.31 -1.53 5.38
CA PRO A 58 -2.63 -2.20 6.63
C PRO A 58 -3.03 -3.65 6.40
N ARG A 59 -2.75 -4.48 7.38
CA ARG A 59 -3.15 -5.89 7.44
C ARG A 59 -4.64 -6.06 7.18
N GLY A 60 -4.96 -7.01 6.30
CA GLY A 60 -6.33 -7.34 5.95
C GLY A 60 -6.95 -6.47 4.86
N ALA A 61 -6.34 -5.36 4.48
CA ALA A 61 -6.81 -4.57 3.35
C ALA A 61 -6.73 -5.35 2.05
N LYS A 62 -7.78 -5.29 1.24
CA LYS A 62 -7.76 -5.78 -0.14
C LYS A 62 -7.27 -4.68 -1.06
N TRP A 63 -6.39 -5.05 -1.98
CA TRP A 63 -5.85 -4.09 -2.94
C TRP A 63 -5.43 -4.75 -4.25
N ARG A 64 -5.28 -3.94 -5.29
CA ARG A 64 -4.69 -4.29 -6.59
C ARG A 64 -4.01 -3.09 -7.23
N ILE A 65 -3.15 -3.36 -8.20
CA ILE A 65 -2.43 -2.34 -8.96
C ILE A 65 -2.80 -2.42 -10.45
N GLU A 66 -2.91 -1.25 -11.06
CA GLU A 66 -2.96 -1.04 -12.51
C GLU A 66 -1.74 -0.21 -12.92
N SER A 67 -0.71 -0.87 -13.44
CA SER A 67 0.51 -0.19 -13.91
C SER A 67 0.31 0.37 -15.31
N LYS A 68 0.72 1.62 -15.54
CA LYS A 68 0.72 2.24 -16.88
C LYS A 68 1.82 1.70 -17.81
N GLY A 69 2.68 0.86 -17.28
CA GLY A 69 3.77 0.20 -17.97
C GLY A 69 4.41 -0.80 -17.00
N LYS A 70 5.72 -1.02 -17.12
CA LYS A 70 6.46 -1.86 -16.17
C LYS A 70 6.64 -1.08 -14.86
N SER A 71 6.28 -1.67 -13.73
CA SER A 71 6.59 -1.20 -12.39
C SER A 71 7.43 -2.21 -11.63
N GLU A 72 8.45 -1.73 -10.92
CA GLU A 72 9.34 -2.52 -10.08
C GLU A 72 9.16 -2.07 -8.63
N ILE A 73 8.78 -3.01 -7.78
CA ILE A 73 8.32 -2.72 -6.42
C ILE A 73 9.10 -3.58 -5.43
N LEU A 74 9.62 -2.94 -4.39
CA LEU A 74 10.13 -3.63 -3.21
C LEU A 74 8.99 -3.71 -2.20
N LEU A 75 8.55 -4.93 -1.90
CA LEU A 75 7.53 -5.22 -0.90
C LEU A 75 8.20 -5.65 0.39
N ILE A 76 7.91 -4.94 1.48
CA ILE A 76 8.41 -5.23 2.83
C ILE A 76 7.21 -5.52 3.71
N GLU A 77 7.19 -6.71 4.31
CA GLU A 77 6.13 -7.14 5.23
C GLU A 77 6.63 -7.08 6.67
N SER A 78 5.87 -6.43 7.55
CA SER A 78 6.09 -6.45 9.00
C SER A 78 5.08 -7.37 9.67
N LYS A 79 5.55 -8.42 10.37
CA LYS A 79 4.69 -9.48 10.92
C LYS A 79 4.17 -9.20 12.33
N TYR A 80 4.87 -8.39 13.12
CA TYR A 80 4.53 -8.16 14.53
C TYR A 80 4.07 -6.74 14.80
N ASP A 81 4.85 -5.75 14.36
CA ASP A 81 4.50 -4.34 14.52
C ASP A 81 3.99 -3.75 13.21
N GLY A 82 2.96 -2.90 13.30
CA GLY A 82 2.49 -2.10 12.18
C GLY A 82 3.46 -0.98 11.82
N TYR A 83 3.32 -0.47 10.61
CA TYR A 83 4.00 0.76 10.22
C TYR A 83 3.39 1.94 10.98
N ARG A 84 4.25 2.85 11.43
CA ARG A 84 3.85 4.06 12.15
C ARG A 84 4.48 5.26 11.50
N LEU A 85 3.78 6.38 11.56
CA LEU A 85 4.39 7.66 11.24
C LEU A 85 5.49 7.96 12.28
N PRO A 86 6.65 8.50 11.87
CA PRO A 86 7.69 8.90 12.81
C PRO A 86 7.15 9.87 13.86
N GLU A 87 7.43 9.59 15.12
CA GLU A 87 7.12 10.54 16.18
C GLU A 87 8.01 11.77 16.05
N LYS A 88 7.45 12.94 16.33
CA LYS A 88 8.22 14.17 16.50
C LYS A 88 9.10 13.99 17.74
N GLY A 89 10.39 13.78 17.53
CA GLY A 89 11.36 13.62 18.62
C GLY A 89 11.68 14.93 19.32
N LEU A 90 12.81 14.99 20.05
CA LEU A 90 13.30 16.19 20.75
C LEU A 90 13.49 17.42 19.84
N VAL A 91 13.48 17.25 18.55
CA VAL A 91 13.67 18.28 17.52
C VAL A 91 12.38 19.02 17.14
N GLY A 92 11.24 18.67 17.75
CA GLY A 92 9.96 19.37 17.56
C GLY A 92 9.54 19.48 16.09
N ASP A 93 9.53 20.70 15.54
CA ASP A 93 9.10 20.99 14.17
C ASP A 93 10.03 20.45 13.07
N HIS A 94 11.21 19.95 13.43
CA HIS A 94 12.12 19.25 12.51
C HIS A 94 11.71 17.78 12.31
N ALA A 95 10.42 17.54 11.98
CA ALA A 95 9.96 16.22 11.60
C ALA A 95 10.68 15.72 10.34
N LEU A 96 10.80 14.38 10.21
CA LEU A 96 11.39 13.76 9.03
C LEU A 96 10.65 14.09 7.73
N PHE A 97 9.40 14.52 7.83
CA PHE A 97 8.55 14.91 6.71
C PHE A 97 7.47 15.91 7.17
N ASP A 98 6.92 16.65 6.21
CA ASP A 98 5.74 17.48 6.42
C ASP A 98 4.47 16.58 6.31
N PRO A 99 3.59 16.52 7.32
CA PRO A 99 2.33 15.79 7.24
C PRO A 99 1.44 16.18 6.05
N ALA A 100 1.56 17.40 5.54
CA ALA A 100 0.85 17.84 4.34
C ALA A 100 1.29 17.14 3.05
N MET A 101 2.43 16.42 3.09
CA MET A 101 2.95 15.63 1.97
C MET A 101 2.44 14.18 1.98
N LEU A 102 1.63 13.82 2.97
CA LEU A 102 1.01 12.51 3.05
C LEU A 102 -0.26 12.48 2.20
N ASP A 103 -0.35 11.51 1.32
CA ASP A 103 -1.56 11.23 0.57
C ASP A 103 -2.26 9.99 1.13
N VAL A 104 -3.57 10.02 1.14
CA VAL A 104 -4.44 8.92 1.55
C VAL A 104 -5.37 8.52 0.40
N PRO A 105 -5.90 7.29 0.37
CA PRO A 105 -6.84 6.89 -0.67
C PRO A 105 -8.09 7.75 -0.71
N GLU A 106 -8.59 8.02 -1.92
CA GLU A 106 -9.78 8.82 -2.15
C GLU A 106 -10.85 8.03 -2.91
N LEU A 107 -12.11 8.28 -2.60
CA LEU A 107 -13.26 7.77 -3.33
C LEU A 107 -13.59 8.68 -4.53
N ASN A 108 -12.62 8.80 -5.43
CA ASN A 108 -12.71 9.65 -6.62
C ASN A 108 -13.39 8.93 -7.80
N GLU A 109 -13.48 9.62 -8.94
CA GLU A 109 -14.11 9.05 -10.14
C GLU A 109 -13.38 7.81 -10.68
N ALA A 110 -12.03 7.72 -10.52
CA ALA A 110 -11.27 6.53 -10.90
C ALA A 110 -11.68 5.32 -10.06
N TYR A 111 -11.89 5.52 -8.75
CA TYR A 111 -12.37 4.47 -7.87
C TYR A 111 -13.79 4.00 -8.23
N LYS A 112 -14.68 4.92 -8.56
CA LYS A 112 -16.04 4.60 -8.98
C LYS A 112 -16.06 3.87 -10.34
N ALA A 113 -15.22 4.30 -11.27
CA ALA A 113 -15.13 3.73 -12.61
C ALA A 113 -14.58 2.29 -12.65
N GLN A 114 -13.83 1.87 -11.61
CA GLN A 114 -13.31 0.49 -11.52
C GLN A 114 -14.34 -0.50 -10.97
N GLN A 115 -15.48 -0.03 -10.48
CA GLN A 115 -16.57 -0.88 -9.99
C GLN A 115 -17.19 -1.65 -11.16
N ASP A 116 -17.33 -2.94 -11.00
CA ASP A 116 -18.03 -3.80 -11.96
C ASP A 116 -18.75 -4.96 -11.24
N ASN A 117 -19.70 -5.57 -11.92
CA ASN A 117 -20.47 -6.70 -11.43
C ASN A 117 -19.90 -8.06 -11.92
N LYS A 118 -18.60 -8.09 -12.19
CA LYS A 118 -17.93 -9.33 -12.59
C LYS A 118 -17.48 -10.11 -11.35
N GLU A 119 -17.24 -11.38 -11.57
CA GLU A 119 -16.61 -12.23 -10.57
C GLU A 119 -15.16 -11.78 -10.34
N TRP A 120 -14.78 -11.66 -9.08
CA TRP A 120 -13.45 -11.27 -8.64
C TRP A 120 -12.85 -12.28 -7.69
N ASN A 121 -11.61 -12.64 -7.93
CA ASN A 121 -10.81 -13.44 -7.02
C ASN A 121 -10.03 -12.54 -6.05
N VAL A 122 -10.04 -12.92 -4.78
CA VAL A 122 -9.21 -12.33 -3.74
C VAL A 122 -8.24 -13.39 -3.25
N VAL A 123 -6.96 -13.20 -3.51
CA VAL A 123 -5.88 -14.06 -3.04
C VAL A 123 -5.47 -13.61 -1.65
N MET A 124 -5.83 -14.38 -0.66
CA MET A 124 -5.54 -14.11 0.75
C MET A 124 -4.32 -14.90 1.22
N ARG A 125 -3.37 -14.22 1.83
CA ARG A 125 -2.29 -14.86 2.56
C ARG A 125 -2.64 -14.97 4.05
N ARG A 126 -2.61 -16.21 4.57
CA ARG A 126 -2.82 -16.51 5.98
C ARG A 126 -2.01 -17.74 6.41
N GLN A 127 -1.30 -17.65 7.53
CA GLN A 127 -0.45 -18.73 8.09
C GLN A 127 0.54 -19.30 7.06
N GLY A 128 1.17 -18.40 6.28
CA GLY A 128 2.12 -18.75 5.23
C GLY A 128 1.49 -19.45 4.02
N LYS A 129 0.17 -19.60 3.98
CA LYS A 129 -0.59 -20.22 2.88
C LYS A 129 -1.37 -19.18 2.10
N PHE A 130 -1.62 -19.49 0.82
CA PHE A 130 -2.50 -18.71 -0.02
C PHE A 130 -3.84 -19.42 -0.18
N THR A 131 -4.91 -18.65 -0.03
CA THR A 131 -6.29 -19.11 -0.24
C THR A 131 -6.97 -18.13 -1.18
N THR A 132 -7.68 -18.61 -2.19
CA THR A 132 -8.46 -17.75 -3.08
C THR A 132 -9.92 -17.80 -2.65
N VAL A 133 -10.51 -16.63 -2.50
CA VAL A 133 -11.95 -16.44 -2.26
C VAL A 133 -12.52 -15.73 -3.48
N THR A 134 -13.58 -16.30 -4.04
CA THR A 134 -14.26 -15.76 -5.22
C THR A 134 -15.51 -14.99 -4.79
N TYR A 135 -15.62 -13.75 -5.22
CA TYR A 135 -16.78 -12.88 -5.02
C TYR A 135 -17.55 -12.74 -6.33
N PRO A 136 -18.89 -12.78 -6.33
CA PRO A 136 -19.70 -12.59 -7.54
C PRO A 136 -19.79 -11.11 -7.99
N PHE A 137 -19.04 -10.22 -7.39
CA PHE A 137 -18.99 -8.78 -7.66
C PHE A 137 -17.60 -8.25 -7.28
N ASN A 138 -17.30 -7.01 -7.64
CA ASN A 138 -16.06 -6.35 -7.19
C ASN A 138 -16.16 -5.98 -5.69
N PRO A 139 -15.39 -6.61 -4.80
CA PRO A 139 -15.50 -6.38 -3.35
C PRO A 139 -14.83 -5.08 -2.86
N LEU A 140 -14.27 -4.26 -3.77
CA LEU A 140 -13.84 -2.90 -3.46
C LEU A 140 -15.02 -1.93 -3.61
N ASP A 141 -16.06 -2.09 -2.81
CA ASP A 141 -17.34 -1.38 -2.91
C ASP A 141 -17.63 -0.49 -1.69
N VAL A 142 -16.62 -0.18 -0.89
CA VAL A 142 -16.77 0.65 0.31
C VAL A 142 -17.21 2.08 -0.01
N THR A 143 -17.99 2.66 0.90
CA THR A 143 -18.52 4.02 0.78
C THR A 143 -17.70 5.08 1.51
N GLY A 144 -16.59 4.70 2.10
CA GLY A 144 -15.66 5.55 2.84
C GLY A 144 -15.27 4.96 4.18
N TRP A 145 -14.07 5.30 4.61
CA TRP A 145 -13.52 4.92 5.89
C TRP A 145 -12.97 6.16 6.58
N HIS A 146 -13.27 6.30 7.86
CA HIS A 146 -12.69 7.31 8.74
C HIS A 146 -12.02 6.60 9.92
N GLY A 147 -10.71 6.74 10.05
CA GLY A 147 -9.94 6.11 11.13
C GLY A 147 -8.45 6.21 10.88
N ASP A 148 -7.66 5.75 11.84
CA ASP A 148 -6.20 5.88 11.83
C ASP A 148 -5.49 4.74 11.08
N ASN A 149 -6.22 3.64 10.83
CA ASN A 149 -5.69 2.46 10.15
C ASN A 149 -6.05 2.47 8.66
N LEU A 150 -5.35 3.26 7.89
CA LEU A 150 -5.55 3.40 6.44
C LEU A 150 -4.20 3.39 5.71
N PRO A 151 -4.18 3.10 4.40
CA PRO A 151 -3.00 3.28 3.58
C PRO A 151 -2.54 4.73 3.55
N VAL A 152 -1.23 4.92 3.53
CA VAL A 152 -0.61 6.24 3.43
C VAL A 152 0.48 6.18 2.37
N ARG A 153 0.53 7.19 1.50
CA ARG A 153 1.60 7.38 0.51
C ARG A 153 2.46 8.58 0.86
N ILE A 154 3.77 8.44 0.71
CA ILE A 154 4.73 9.55 0.73
C ILE A 154 5.85 9.27 -0.28
N ASN A 155 6.32 10.29 -1.00
CA ASN A 155 7.50 10.13 -1.84
C ASN A 155 8.77 10.31 -1.01
N TRP A 156 9.80 9.50 -1.25
CA TRP A 156 11.06 9.59 -0.50
C TRP A 156 11.73 10.96 -0.60
N ARG A 157 11.47 11.72 -1.67
CA ARG A 157 12.00 13.08 -1.85
C ARG A 157 11.41 14.09 -0.88
N ASP A 158 10.26 13.79 -0.30
CA ASP A 158 9.58 14.61 0.70
C ASP A 158 10.02 14.26 2.13
N ILE A 159 10.83 13.21 2.28
CA ILE A 159 11.44 12.83 3.56
C ILE A 159 12.76 13.57 3.72
N ARG A 160 12.88 14.33 4.80
CA ARG A 160 14.08 15.11 5.13
C ARG A 160 14.91 14.35 6.15
N PRO A 161 16.20 14.09 5.88
CA PRO A 161 17.07 13.48 6.88
C PRO A 161 17.27 14.45 8.05
N LEU A 162 17.15 13.94 9.27
CA LEU A 162 17.56 14.67 10.46
C LEU A 162 19.09 14.73 10.48
N MET A 163 19.62 15.94 10.43
CA MET A 163 21.03 16.17 10.69
C MET A 163 21.20 16.46 12.19
N SER A 164 21.86 15.55 12.89
CA SER A 164 22.33 15.77 14.25
C SER A 164 23.57 16.66 14.16
N HIS A 165 23.44 17.92 14.52
CA HIS A 165 24.60 18.73 14.86
C HIS A 165 25.03 18.33 16.28
N ARG A 166 26.09 17.57 16.38
CA ARG A 166 26.89 17.48 17.60
C ARG A 166 28.09 18.37 17.47
#